data_d0b1eef4f88a19198bb14576e90548a3
#
_entry.id   d0b1eef4f88a19198bb14576e90548a3
#
_cell.length_a   1.000
_cell.length_b   1.000
_cell.length_c   1.000
_cell.angle_alpha   90.00
_cell.angle_beta   90.00
_cell.angle_gamma   90.00
#
_symmetry.space_group_name_H-M   'P 1'
#
loop_
_entity.id
_entity.type
_entity.pdbx_description
1 polymer ?
#
loop_
_entity_poly.entity_id
_entity_poly.type
_entity_poly.pdbx_seq_one_letter_code
_entity_poly.pdbx_strand_id
1 'polypeptide(L)'
;MTELRTILEESVARVFDENIDNDFLSQVEESGWPEELWNTIGELGVPKVLVSVDRGGMGGSWADTYVVIRRCGYACIPLPVPEIILAAWFAEHAAIELPGGPPGLIPHPISAGEVADDSFNKSIARIP
;
A
#
# COMPACT_ATOMS: atom_id res chain seq x y z
N MET A 1 0.89 17.40 17.01
CA MET A 1 0.62 16.15 16.27
C MET A 1 -0.81 15.72 16.59
N THR A 2 -1.56 15.26 15.61
CA THR A 2 -2.91 14.75 15.88
C THR A 2 -2.85 13.38 16.55
N GLU A 3 -3.91 13.02 17.27
CA GLU A 3 -4.01 11.70 17.92
C GLU A 3 -3.86 10.55 16.91
N LEU A 4 -4.54 10.64 15.76
CA LEU A 4 -4.44 9.65 14.70
C LEU A 4 -2.99 9.49 14.22
N ARG A 5 -2.27 10.59 14.02
CA ARG A 5 -0.87 10.56 13.57
C ARG A 5 0.02 9.86 14.57
N THR A 6 -0.15 10.13 15.84
CA THR A 6 0.62 9.49 16.92
C THR A 6 0.34 7.98 16.95
N ILE A 7 -0.92 7.58 16.89
CA ILE A 7 -1.33 6.17 16.86
C ILE A 7 -0.74 5.45 15.64
N LEU A 8 -0.82 6.07 14.47
CA LEU A 8 -0.28 5.51 13.23
C LEU A 8 1.24 5.33 13.32
N GLU A 9 1.95 6.36 13.76
CA GLU A 9 3.41 6.29 13.88
C GLU A 9 3.84 5.19 14.82
N GLU A 10 3.25 5.10 15.99
CA GLU A 10 3.59 4.09 17.00
C GLU A 10 3.22 2.67 16.54
N SER A 11 2.03 2.50 15.97
CA SER A 11 1.55 1.18 15.52
C SER A 11 2.37 0.65 14.34
N VAL A 12 2.64 1.50 13.37
CA VAL A 12 3.43 1.14 12.19
C VAL A 12 4.87 0.84 12.59
N ALA A 13 5.48 1.68 13.42
CA ALA A 13 6.85 1.46 13.91
C ALA A 13 6.97 0.12 14.63
N ARG A 14 6.03 -0.18 15.53
CA ARG A 14 6.03 -1.44 16.26
C ARG A 14 5.90 -2.65 15.35
N VAL A 15 4.95 -2.64 14.42
CA VAL A 15 4.76 -3.75 13.48
C VAL A 15 6.00 -3.97 12.62
N PHE A 16 6.63 -2.91 12.15
CA PHE A 16 7.83 -3.04 11.34
C PHE A 16 9.02 -3.53 12.15
N ASP A 17 9.22 -3.01 13.36
CA ASP A 17 10.31 -3.45 14.24
C ASP A 17 10.17 -4.92 14.64
N GLU A 18 8.94 -5.40 14.85
CA GLU A 18 8.66 -6.78 15.24
C GLU A 18 8.75 -7.77 14.07
N ASN A 19 8.51 -7.34 12.84
CA ASN A 19 8.34 -8.23 11.69
C ASN A 19 9.41 -8.10 10.60
N ILE A 20 10.13 -6.99 10.54
CA ILE A 20 11.09 -6.75 9.46
C ILE A 20 12.51 -6.73 10.02
N ASP A 21 13.27 -7.76 9.69
CA ASP A 21 14.70 -7.87 9.94
C ASP A 21 15.43 -8.35 8.68
N ASN A 22 16.74 -8.50 8.73
CA ASN A 22 17.52 -8.93 7.59
C ASN A 22 17.15 -10.34 7.10
N ASP A 23 16.83 -11.24 8.02
CA ASP A 23 16.41 -12.60 7.67
C ASP A 23 15.07 -12.59 6.95
N PHE A 24 14.13 -11.79 7.44
CA PHE A 24 12.84 -11.60 6.78
C PHE A 24 12.99 -11.03 5.37
N LEU A 25 13.82 -9.99 5.20
CA LEU A 25 14.06 -9.39 3.89
C LEU A 25 14.67 -10.40 2.90
N SER A 26 15.62 -11.22 3.36
CA SER A 26 16.20 -12.28 2.55
C SER A 26 15.18 -13.34 2.14
N GLN A 27 14.29 -13.73 3.06
CA GLN A 27 13.21 -14.68 2.75
C GLN A 27 12.23 -14.12 1.72
N VAL A 28 11.92 -12.83 1.78
CA VAL A 28 11.03 -12.19 0.81
C VAL A 28 11.65 -12.16 -0.59
N GLU A 29 12.96 -11.92 -0.69
CA GLU A 29 13.66 -12.00 -1.98
C GLU A 29 13.54 -13.38 -2.64
N GLU A 30 13.54 -14.45 -1.84
CA GLU A 30 13.40 -15.82 -2.33
C GLU A 30 11.95 -16.23 -2.60
N SER A 31 11.04 -15.88 -1.70
CA SER A 31 9.64 -16.34 -1.72
C SER A 31 8.67 -15.39 -2.41
N GLY A 32 9.05 -14.14 -2.64
CA GLY A 32 8.21 -13.14 -3.28
C GLY A 32 7.34 -12.36 -2.29
N TRP A 33 6.03 -12.32 -2.52
CA TRP A 33 5.09 -11.47 -1.79
C TRP A 33 4.95 -11.86 -0.30
N PRO A 34 5.18 -10.91 0.65
CA PRO A 34 5.06 -11.18 2.09
C PRO A 34 3.59 -11.08 2.55
N GLU A 35 2.83 -12.13 2.36
CA GLU A 35 1.38 -12.17 2.61
C GLU A 35 1.00 -11.82 4.06
N GLU A 36 1.72 -12.35 5.04
CA GLU A 36 1.41 -12.10 6.45
C GLU A 36 1.63 -10.63 6.82
N LEU A 37 2.71 -10.01 6.34
CA LEU A 37 2.96 -8.60 6.55
C LEU A 37 1.89 -7.74 5.88
N TRP A 38 1.50 -8.10 4.66
CA TRP A 38 0.41 -7.42 3.95
C TRP A 38 -0.89 -7.47 4.74
N ASN A 39 -1.26 -8.64 5.27
CA ASN A 39 -2.45 -8.81 6.08
C ASN A 39 -2.39 -7.97 7.37
N THR A 40 -1.24 -7.94 8.05
CA THR A 40 -1.05 -7.14 9.26
C THR A 40 -1.20 -5.65 9.00
N ILE A 41 -0.61 -5.16 7.92
CA ILE A 41 -0.74 -3.75 7.49
C ILE A 41 -2.20 -3.43 7.14
N GLY A 42 -2.88 -4.37 6.48
CA GLY A 42 -4.30 -4.24 6.17
C GLY A 42 -5.17 -4.13 7.42
N GLU A 43 -4.91 -4.92 8.44
CA GLU A 43 -5.62 -4.87 9.73
C GLU A 43 -5.41 -3.52 10.45
N LEU A 44 -4.25 -2.91 10.30
CA LEU A 44 -3.98 -1.57 10.82
C LEU A 44 -4.74 -0.47 10.07
N GLY A 45 -5.29 -0.76 8.89
CA GLY A 45 -5.99 0.21 8.06
C GLY A 45 -5.07 1.10 7.22
N VAL A 46 -3.77 0.85 7.21
CA VAL A 46 -2.77 1.66 6.51
C VAL A 46 -3.06 1.86 5.02
N PRO A 47 -3.48 0.83 4.25
CA PRO A 47 -3.79 1.04 2.84
C PRO A 47 -4.89 2.06 2.57
N LYS A 48 -5.77 2.28 3.55
CA LYS A 48 -6.92 3.17 3.44
C LYS A 48 -6.81 4.40 4.34
N VAL A 49 -5.60 4.81 4.68
CA VAL A 49 -5.37 5.97 5.56
C VAL A 49 -6.00 7.25 5.01
N LEU A 50 -5.98 7.45 3.70
CA LEU A 50 -6.56 8.61 3.01
C LEU A 50 -8.02 8.43 2.57
N VAL A 51 -8.56 7.24 2.71
CA VAL A 51 -9.96 6.95 2.34
C VAL A 51 -10.88 7.44 3.45
N SER A 52 -12.04 7.99 3.09
CA SER A 52 -12.99 8.49 4.06
C SER A 52 -13.53 7.39 4.98
N VAL A 53 -13.91 7.76 6.19
CA VAL A 53 -14.48 6.84 7.18
C VAL A 53 -15.76 6.20 6.65
N ASP A 54 -16.59 6.94 5.91
CA ASP A 54 -17.81 6.44 5.29
C ASP A 54 -17.58 5.30 4.29
N ARG A 55 -16.38 5.22 3.74
CA ARG A 55 -15.97 4.17 2.80
C ARG A 55 -15.04 3.12 3.43
N GLY A 56 -14.99 3.08 4.74
CA GLY A 56 -14.20 2.10 5.46
C GLY A 56 -12.72 2.47 5.65
N GLY A 57 -12.36 3.73 5.40
CA GLY A 57 -11.02 4.24 5.59
C GLY A 57 -10.79 4.88 6.95
N MET A 58 -9.61 5.44 7.14
CA MET A 58 -9.23 6.11 8.39
C MET A 58 -9.55 7.61 8.41
N GLY A 59 -9.87 8.21 7.26
CA GLY A 59 -10.13 9.64 7.14
C GLY A 59 -8.93 10.51 7.49
N GLY A 60 -7.72 9.99 7.31
CA GLY A 60 -6.48 10.70 7.61
C GLY A 60 -6.12 11.75 6.56
N SER A 61 -5.15 12.58 6.92
CA SER A 61 -4.62 13.62 6.05
C SER A 61 -3.33 13.15 5.33
N TRP A 62 -2.85 13.97 4.41
CA TRP A 62 -1.52 13.76 3.80
C TRP A 62 -0.40 13.80 4.85
N ALA A 63 -0.53 14.63 5.88
CA ALA A 63 0.44 14.66 6.97
C ALA A 63 0.44 13.37 7.79
N ASP A 64 -0.72 12.74 7.97
CA ASP A 64 -0.82 11.43 8.62
C ASP A 64 -0.20 10.34 7.74
N THR A 65 -0.41 10.41 6.43
CA THR A 65 0.20 9.51 5.45
C THR A 65 1.73 9.64 5.43
N TYR A 66 2.25 10.84 5.58
CA TYR A 66 3.69 11.11 5.59
C TYR A 66 4.43 10.30 6.65
N VAL A 67 3.89 10.20 7.86
CA VAL A 67 4.58 9.43 8.92
C VAL A 67 4.62 7.93 8.59
N VAL A 68 3.59 7.41 7.93
CA VAL A 68 3.55 6.03 7.44
C VAL A 68 4.63 5.81 6.36
N ILE A 69 4.65 6.66 5.36
CA ILE A 69 5.60 6.56 4.24
C ILE A 69 7.05 6.66 4.74
N ARG A 70 7.30 7.57 5.66
CA ARG A 70 8.61 7.73 6.29
C ARG A 70 9.06 6.44 6.98
N ARG A 71 8.17 5.80 7.73
CA ARG A 71 8.48 4.52 8.38
C ARG A 71 8.69 3.39 7.38
N CYS A 72 7.95 3.38 6.29
CA CYS A 72 8.18 2.42 5.20
C CYS A 72 9.59 2.53 4.62
N GLY A 73 10.05 3.76 4.38
CA GLY A 73 11.42 4.00 3.90
C GLY A 73 12.48 3.62 4.92
N TYR A 74 12.28 3.96 6.17
CA TYR A 74 13.19 3.61 7.25
C TYR A 74 13.37 2.10 7.42
N ALA A 75 12.29 1.35 7.36
CA ALA A 75 12.29 -0.11 7.52
C ALA A 75 12.63 -0.87 6.23
N CYS A 76 12.78 -0.20 5.10
CA CYS A 76 12.95 -0.84 3.78
C CYS A 76 11.86 -1.88 3.51
N ILE A 77 10.62 -1.54 3.78
CA ILE A 77 9.49 -2.48 3.68
C ILE A 77 9.39 -3.09 2.27
N PRO A 78 9.29 -4.42 2.14
CA PRO A 78 9.19 -5.08 0.83
C PRO A 78 7.76 -5.12 0.28
N LEU A 79 7.04 -4.01 0.42
CA LEU A 79 5.67 -3.80 -0.06
C LEU A 79 5.56 -2.40 -0.66
N PRO A 80 4.82 -2.21 -1.75
CA PRO A 80 4.63 -0.90 -2.36
C PRO A 80 3.54 -0.10 -1.63
N VAL A 81 3.73 0.17 -0.33
CA VAL A 81 2.73 0.83 0.53
C VAL A 81 2.34 2.22 0.03
N PRO A 82 3.29 3.11 -0.35
CA PRO A 82 2.91 4.42 -0.86
C PRO A 82 2.02 4.35 -2.11
N GLU A 83 2.33 3.46 -3.04
CA GLU A 83 1.58 3.27 -4.28
C GLU A 83 0.18 2.72 -3.99
N ILE A 84 0.06 1.82 -3.02
CA ILE A 84 -1.21 1.25 -2.59
C ILE A 84 -2.09 2.33 -1.95
N ILE A 85 -1.53 3.19 -1.11
CA ILE A 85 -2.25 4.31 -0.51
C ILE A 85 -2.75 5.27 -1.59
N LEU A 86 -1.91 5.61 -2.55
CA LEU A 86 -2.30 6.48 -3.67
C LEU A 86 -3.38 5.84 -4.54
N ALA A 87 -3.28 4.56 -4.84
CA ALA A 87 -4.29 3.85 -5.63
C ALA A 87 -5.67 3.90 -4.95
N ALA A 88 -5.72 3.67 -3.64
CA ALA A 88 -6.95 3.75 -2.87
C ALA A 88 -7.53 5.17 -2.86
N TRP A 89 -6.67 6.20 -2.73
CA TRP A 89 -7.08 7.60 -2.78
C TRP A 89 -7.66 7.96 -4.14
N PHE A 90 -7.00 7.60 -5.24
CA PHE A 90 -7.50 7.83 -6.59
C PHE A 90 -8.83 7.11 -6.85
N ALA A 91 -8.95 5.85 -6.39
CA ALA A 91 -10.17 5.08 -6.57
C ALA A 91 -11.36 5.73 -5.86
N GLU A 92 -11.16 6.25 -4.65
CA GLU A 92 -12.22 6.99 -3.94
C GLU A 92 -12.66 8.23 -4.73
N HIS A 93 -11.71 9.03 -5.20
CA HIS A 93 -12.01 10.26 -5.95
C HIS A 93 -12.66 9.99 -7.31
N ALA A 94 -12.33 8.87 -7.94
CA ALA A 94 -12.92 8.43 -9.20
C ALA A 94 -14.21 7.62 -9.01
N ALA A 95 -14.65 7.37 -7.78
CA ALA A 95 -15.78 6.52 -7.43
C ALA A 95 -15.68 5.10 -8.01
N ILE A 96 -14.46 4.54 -8.00
CA ILE A 96 -14.17 3.19 -8.46
C ILE A 96 -13.99 2.28 -7.25
N GLU A 97 -14.64 1.10 -7.28
CA GLU A 97 -14.36 0.06 -6.30
C GLU A 97 -13.13 -0.73 -6.74
N LEU A 98 -12.15 -0.87 -5.83
CA LEU A 98 -10.99 -1.70 -6.07
C LEU A 98 -11.32 -3.17 -5.79
N PRO A 99 -10.80 -4.10 -6.61
CA PRO A 99 -10.91 -5.52 -6.31
C PRO A 99 -10.16 -5.85 -5.01
N GLY A 100 -10.47 -7.01 -4.41
CA GLY A 100 -9.73 -7.49 -3.26
C GLY A 100 -8.25 -7.71 -3.58
N GLY A 101 -7.40 -7.48 -2.59
CA GLY A 101 -5.96 -7.58 -2.73
C GLY A 101 -5.26 -6.23 -2.84
N PRO A 102 -3.93 -6.23 -3.01
CA PRO A 102 -3.14 -5.00 -3.09
C PRO A 102 -3.34 -4.28 -4.43
N PRO A 103 -3.91 -3.06 -4.43
CA PRO A 103 -4.01 -2.27 -5.65
C PRO A 103 -2.65 -1.69 -6.03
N GLY A 104 -2.46 -1.45 -7.32
CA GLY A 104 -1.26 -0.80 -7.84
C GLY A 104 -1.59 0.37 -8.73
N LEU A 105 -0.59 1.22 -8.97
CA LEU A 105 -0.65 2.30 -9.94
C LEU A 105 0.25 1.98 -11.13
N ILE A 106 -0.30 2.05 -12.32
CA ILE A 106 0.45 1.85 -13.55
C ILE A 106 0.47 3.18 -14.30
N PRO A 107 1.61 3.88 -14.33
CA PRO A 107 1.71 5.18 -15.00
C PRO A 107 1.82 5.01 -16.53
N HIS A 108 0.86 4.31 -17.10
CA HIS A 108 0.81 4.03 -18.53
C HIS A 108 -0.63 4.11 -19.04
N PRO A 109 -0.90 4.77 -20.15
CA PRO A 109 -2.22 4.78 -20.75
C PRO A 109 -2.57 3.38 -21.24
N ILE A 110 -3.49 2.73 -20.55
CA ILE A 110 -3.99 1.41 -20.91
C ILE A 110 -5.39 1.59 -21.52
N SER A 111 -5.62 1.06 -22.71
CA SER A 111 -6.95 1.05 -23.28
C SER A 111 -7.83 0.04 -22.53
N ALA A 112 -9.14 0.29 -22.47
CA ALA A 112 -10.07 -0.57 -21.76
C ALA A 112 -10.06 -2.04 -22.24
N GLY A 113 -9.62 -2.31 -23.47
CA GLY A 113 -9.50 -3.66 -24.02
C GLY A 113 -8.24 -4.40 -23.57
N GLU A 114 -7.21 -3.68 -23.11
CA GLU A 114 -5.94 -4.28 -22.70
C GLU A 114 -5.97 -4.83 -21.28
N VAL A 115 -6.91 -4.38 -20.46
CA VAL A 115 -7.03 -4.82 -19.06
C VAL A 115 -7.64 -6.22 -18.94
N ALA A 116 -8.30 -6.71 -19.99
CA ALA A 116 -9.07 -7.94 -19.96
C ALA A 116 -8.31 -9.18 -20.48
N ASP A 117 -7.08 -9.05 -20.96
CA ASP A 117 -6.32 -10.14 -21.55
C ASP A 117 -4.83 -10.14 -21.17
N ASP A 118 -4.08 -11.09 -21.73
CA ASP A 118 -2.63 -11.24 -21.51
C ASP A 118 -1.79 -10.02 -21.95
N SER A 119 -2.36 -9.11 -22.72
CA SER A 119 -1.66 -7.89 -23.13
C SER A 119 -1.35 -6.98 -21.94
N PHE A 120 -2.18 -7.01 -20.89
CA PHE A 120 -1.95 -6.30 -19.64
C PHE A 120 -0.61 -6.70 -19.00
N ASN A 121 -0.38 -7.99 -18.84
CA ASN A 121 0.87 -8.50 -18.30
C ASN A 121 2.09 -8.14 -19.16
N LYS A 122 1.93 -8.11 -20.47
CA LYS A 122 2.99 -7.69 -21.39
C LYS A 122 3.26 -6.19 -21.32
N SER A 123 2.23 -5.38 -21.08
CA SER A 123 2.39 -3.93 -20.89
C SER A 123 3.13 -3.61 -19.59
N ILE A 124 2.80 -4.30 -18.50
CA ILE A 124 3.50 -4.16 -17.21
C ILE A 124 5.00 -4.51 -17.36
N ALA A 125 5.30 -5.59 -18.08
CA ALA A 125 6.68 -6.04 -18.29
C ALA A 125 7.55 -5.03 -19.08
N ARG A 126 6.96 -4.03 -19.73
CA ARG A 126 7.64 -2.98 -20.49
C ARG A 126 7.90 -1.71 -19.69
N ILE A 127 7.39 -1.62 -18.49
CA ILE A 127 7.68 -0.47 -17.61
C ILE A 127 9.10 -0.64 -17.08
N PRO A 128 10.03 0.29 -17.41
CA PRO A 128 11.41 0.18 -16.94
C PRO A 128 11.54 0.37 -15.44
#